data_ce1ff3ece127904de0f11e1843691f69
#
_entry.id   ce1ff3ece127904de0f11e1843691f69
#
_cell.length_a   1.000
_cell.length_b   1.000
_cell.length_c   1.000
_cell.angle_alpha   90.00
_cell.angle_beta   90.00
_cell.angle_gamma   90.00
#
_symmetry.space_group_name_H-M   'P 1'
#
loop_
_entity.id
_entity.type
_entity.pdbx_description
1 polymer ?
#
loop_
_entity_poly.entity_id
_entity_poly.type
_entity_poly.pdbx_seq_one_letter_code
_entity_poly.pdbx_strand_id
1 'polypeptide(L)'
;MLTPTAASLLVVALRAAGVQAQQRQSLWGQCGGQGWQGPTVCVEGAYCFQQNQWYHQCIPGSGPTTSSPPTPSTTLRTSTVTSAPPVSKTTSTAPGGGPTACPAIPAGLGNPVSNALNDPFTFHGGSKVTSKADWTCRQAEISQLLQRYELGTLPPKPASVSASFSGSTLSISVSEGGKSISFSVTINNRPSGSGPHPAIINFGTFGGLPVPAGVATILFNNDEIAQQQGGSSRGRGKFYDLYGSGHSAGALTAWAWGVSRILDALELTRAQTNIDPARIGVTGCSRNGKGAMVAGALEPRIALTLPEESGAGGAGCWRIAAWQKARGDNVQDAVQIVQENVWFSPNFNSHVNNVNSLPFDHHLLAGLIAPRPLYIMENVDMEWLGKVSTYGCMGIARKQWQALGALDRFGYSQVGGNSHCSFPSSQQGSELNAFIGKFLLNNPNAGNTNIFRSTQSHSFNIDSWSPWAVPNLA
;
A
#
# COMPACT_ATOMS: atom_id res chain seq x y z
N MET A 1 49.65 34.77 -58.17
CA MET A 1 49.76 33.97 -56.95
C MET A 1 49.62 34.96 -55.82
N LEU A 2 48.37 35.21 -55.46
CA LEU A 2 48.01 36.30 -54.51
C LEU A 2 47.29 35.70 -53.36
N THR A 3 47.82 35.92 -52.14
CA THR A 3 47.18 35.62 -50.85
C THR A 3 46.17 36.70 -50.50
N PRO A 4 45.00 36.41 -49.98
CA PRO A 4 44.17 37.40 -49.36
C PRO A 4 44.30 37.39 -47.83
N THR A 5 44.41 38.60 -47.32
CA THR A 5 44.48 39.09 -45.96
C THR A 5 43.25 38.78 -45.12
N ALA A 6 43.47 38.41 -43.85
CA ALA A 6 42.48 38.24 -42.83
C ALA A 6 41.92 39.59 -42.33
N ALA A 7 40.63 39.76 -42.33
CA ALA A 7 39.89 40.82 -41.66
C ALA A 7 39.29 40.31 -40.36
N SER A 8 39.81 40.85 -39.24
CA SER A 8 39.26 40.58 -37.89
C SER A 8 37.95 41.35 -37.64
N LEU A 9 36.84 40.67 -37.50
CA LEU A 9 35.58 41.25 -37.03
C LEU A 9 35.48 41.08 -35.53
N LEU A 10 35.52 42.20 -34.83
CA LEU A 10 35.29 42.32 -33.40
C LEU A 10 33.79 42.30 -33.17
N VAL A 11 33.23 41.16 -32.63
CA VAL A 11 31.84 41.07 -32.21
C VAL A 11 31.77 41.50 -30.73
N VAL A 12 31.20 42.67 -30.48
CA VAL A 12 30.84 43.13 -29.14
C VAL A 12 29.57 42.43 -28.74
N ALA A 13 29.65 41.46 -27.81
CA ALA A 13 28.50 40.79 -27.21
C ALA A 13 27.90 41.71 -26.12
N LEU A 14 26.79 42.37 -26.41
CA LEU A 14 25.91 42.97 -25.38
C LEU A 14 25.31 41.84 -24.54
N ARG A 15 25.72 41.73 -23.28
CA ARG A 15 25.01 40.89 -22.30
C ARG A 15 23.76 41.65 -21.86
N ALA A 16 22.58 41.23 -22.39
CA ALA A 16 21.32 41.57 -21.83
C ALA A 16 21.17 40.77 -20.51
N ALA A 17 21.10 41.46 -19.37
CA ALA A 17 20.74 40.85 -18.10
C ALA A 17 19.24 40.52 -18.14
N GLY A 18 18.93 39.34 -18.65
CA GLY A 18 17.60 38.76 -18.53
C GLY A 18 17.33 38.39 -17.06
N VAL A 19 16.33 38.99 -16.45
CA VAL A 19 15.75 38.56 -15.19
C VAL A 19 15.22 37.15 -15.44
N GLN A 20 15.98 36.13 -15.06
CA GLN A 20 15.48 34.74 -15.06
C GLN A 20 14.38 34.66 -14.01
N ALA A 21 13.15 34.50 -14.46
CA ALA A 21 12.05 34.11 -13.57
C ALA A 21 12.47 32.87 -12.81
N GLN A 22 12.57 32.99 -11.49
CA GLN A 22 12.96 31.88 -10.61
C GLN A 22 11.99 30.74 -10.83
N GLN A 23 12.47 29.64 -11.42
CA GLN A 23 11.64 28.44 -11.64
C GLN A 23 11.14 27.94 -10.28
N ARG A 24 9.81 27.89 -10.11
CA ARG A 24 9.17 27.41 -8.89
C ARG A 24 8.96 25.89 -8.98
N GLN A 25 9.23 25.20 -7.89
CA GLN A 25 9.00 23.78 -7.80
C GLN A 25 7.52 23.48 -7.59
N SER A 26 7.01 22.51 -8.32
CA SER A 26 5.61 22.07 -8.20
C SER A 26 5.29 21.49 -6.83
N LEU A 27 4.03 21.47 -6.47
CA LEU A 27 3.53 20.76 -5.28
C LEU A 27 4.04 19.32 -5.30
N TRP A 28 4.53 18.82 -4.14
CA TRP A 28 5.13 17.51 -3.94
C TRP A 28 6.49 17.30 -4.62
N GLY A 29 7.01 18.26 -5.36
CA GLY A 29 8.36 18.21 -5.95
C GLY A 29 9.45 18.44 -4.92
N GLN A 30 10.66 17.93 -5.18
CA GLN A 30 11.83 18.17 -4.33
C GLN A 30 12.26 19.65 -4.44
N CYS A 31 12.43 20.32 -3.31
CA CYS A 31 12.79 21.74 -3.25
C CYS A 31 14.06 22.01 -2.44
N GLY A 32 14.79 20.97 -2.03
CA GLY A 32 16.04 21.11 -1.27
C GLY A 32 16.60 19.77 -0.83
N GLY A 33 17.64 19.84 -0.02
CA GLY A 33 18.40 18.69 0.48
C GLY A 33 19.87 18.75 0.03
N GLN A 34 20.73 17.99 0.69
CA GLN A 34 22.16 17.97 0.38
C GLN A 34 22.40 17.46 -1.04
N GLY A 35 23.10 18.25 -1.87
CA GLY A 35 23.36 17.96 -3.29
C GLY A 35 22.25 18.35 -4.26
N TRP A 36 21.14 18.95 -3.80
CA TRP A 36 20.07 19.43 -4.68
C TRP A 36 20.51 20.62 -5.55
N GLN A 37 20.28 20.53 -6.87
CA GLN A 37 20.63 21.55 -7.86
C GLN A 37 19.39 22.17 -8.53
N GLY A 38 18.17 21.72 -8.19
CA GLY A 38 16.92 22.18 -8.77
C GLY A 38 16.33 23.40 -8.05
N PRO A 39 15.08 23.82 -8.43
CA PRO A 39 14.38 24.91 -7.79
C PRO A 39 14.17 24.70 -6.29
N THR A 40 14.37 25.76 -5.50
CA THR A 40 14.21 25.73 -4.03
C THR A 40 12.97 26.47 -3.53
N VAL A 41 12.26 27.16 -4.44
CA VAL A 41 11.04 27.90 -4.13
C VAL A 41 9.83 27.11 -4.62
N CYS A 42 8.85 26.85 -3.76
CA CYS A 42 7.63 26.17 -4.10
C CYS A 42 6.63 27.07 -4.83
N VAL A 43 5.67 26.47 -5.54
CA VAL A 43 4.50 27.17 -6.06
C VAL A 43 3.70 27.82 -4.95
N GLU A 44 2.87 28.81 -5.30
CA GLU A 44 2.02 29.52 -4.34
C GLU A 44 1.08 28.57 -3.59
N GLY A 45 0.90 28.77 -2.29
CA GLY A 45 0.14 27.88 -1.41
C GLY A 45 0.91 26.65 -0.92
N ALA A 46 2.21 26.55 -1.21
CA ALA A 46 3.07 25.49 -0.72
C ALA A 46 4.38 26.05 -0.12
N TYR A 47 4.96 25.32 0.83
CA TYR A 47 6.27 25.63 1.40
C TYR A 47 7.21 24.43 1.30
N CYS A 48 8.52 24.71 1.32
CA CYS A 48 9.54 23.68 1.27
C CYS A 48 9.72 23.06 2.67
N PHE A 49 9.19 21.87 2.87
CA PHE A 49 9.29 21.13 4.12
C PHE A 49 10.52 20.24 4.11
N GLN A 50 11.36 20.36 5.13
CA GLN A 50 12.53 19.50 5.30
C GLN A 50 12.10 18.14 5.86
N GLN A 51 12.08 17.12 5.01
CA GLN A 51 11.82 15.74 5.45
C GLN A 51 13.07 15.11 6.09
N ASN A 52 14.24 15.36 5.51
CA ASN A 52 15.55 14.95 6.03
C ASN A 52 16.66 15.80 5.39
N GLN A 53 17.91 15.57 5.78
CA GLN A 53 19.06 16.37 5.26
C GLN A 53 19.31 16.25 3.75
N TRP A 54 18.76 15.19 3.10
CA TRP A 54 18.97 14.90 1.68
C TRP A 54 17.76 15.27 0.81
N TYR A 55 16.57 15.42 1.42
CA TYR A 55 15.33 15.63 0.69
C TYR A 55 14.38 16.58 1.41
N HIS A 56 14.10 17.71 0.75
CA HIS A 56 13.05 18.67 1.14
C HIS A 56 11.96 18.64 0.07
N GLN A 57 10.70 18.77 0.45
CA GLN A 57 9.55 18.65 -0.44
C GLN A 57 8.59 19.82 -0.32
N CYS A 58 8.07 20.30 -1.43
CA CYS A 58 6.99 21.28 -1.45
C CYS A 58 5.68 20.64 -0.98
N ILE A 59 5.18 21.03 0.18
CA ILE A 59 3.90 20.55 0.72
C ILE A 59 2.90 21.70 0.86
N PRO A 60 1.56 21.42 0.78
CA PRO A 60 0.54 22.44 0.95
C PRO A 60 0.61 23.12 2.32
N GLY A 61 0.36 24.42 2.37
CA GLY A 61 0.26 25.19 3.60
C GLY A 61 1.22 26.39 3.66
N SER A 62 1.08 27.16 4.74
CA SER A 62 2.01 28.25 5.09
C SER A 62 3.09 27.67 6.00
N GLY A 63 4.33 27.59 5.53
CA GLY A 63 5.45 27.14 6.36
C GLY A 63 5.64 28.02 7.59
N PRO A 64 6.40 27.55 8.61
CA PRO A 64 6.76 28.38 9.75
C PRO A 64 7.45 29.65 9.25
N THR A 65 6.95 30.81 9.65
CA THR A 65 7.58 32.11 9.38
C THR A 65 8.92 32.15 10.10
N THR A 66 10.00 31.87 9.39
CA THR A 66 11.35 32.17 9.88
C THR A 66 11.53 33.67 9.85
N SER A 67 11.37 34.35 10.98
CA SER A 67 11.93 35.68 11.20
C SER A 67 13.43 35.56 11.07
N SER A 68 14.03 36.44 10.26
CA SER A 68 15.47 36.63 10.09
C SER A 68 16.16 36.82 11.42
N PRO A 69 17.43 36.37 11.58
CA PRO A 69 18.14 36.50 12.84
C PRO A 69 18.43 37.98 13.14
N PRO A 70 18.18 38.43 14.39
CA PRO A 70 18.62 39.76 14.79
C PRO A 70 20.14 39.76 15.05
N THR A 71 20.80 40.81 14.58
CA THR A 71 22.16 41.20 14.90
C THR A 71 22.32 41.39 16.41
N PRO A 72 23.43 41.00 17.03
CA PRO A 72 23.58 41.11 18.48
C PRO A 72 23.76 42.55 18.91
N SER A 73 22.89 43.05 19.75
CA SER A 73 23.05 44.27 20.50
C SER A 73 23.01 44.00 21.99
N THR A 74 24.12 44.19 22.64
CA THR A 74 24.40 44.03 24.06
C THR A 74 23.68 45.10 24.85
N THR A 75 22.77 44.75 25.76
CA THR A 75 22.49 45.57 26.96
C THR A 75 21.97 44.72 28.08
N LEU A 76 22.73 44.65 29.15
CA LEU A 76 22.40 44.11 30.46
C LEU A 76 21.27 44.94 31.10
N ARG A 77 20.21 44.30 31.58
CA ARG A 77 19.45 44.78 32.75
C ARG A 77 18.95 43.64 33.59
N THR A 78 19.42 43.66 34.80
CA THR A 78 18.99 42.87 35.96
C THR A 78 17.60 43.29 36.40
N SER A 79 16.70 42.35 36.70
CA SER A 79 15.60 42.59 37.61
C SER A 79 15.12 41.27 38.25
N THR A 80 15.13 41.31 39.51
CA THR A 80 14.79 40.46 40.63
C THR A 80 13.59 39.53 40.49
N VAL A 81 13.81 38.35 41.05
CA VAL A 81 12.87 37.24 41.33
C VAL A 81 11.92 37.65 42.46
N THR A 82 10.63 37.35 42.31
CA THR A 82 9.70 37.21 43.45
C THR A 82 8.98 35.89 43.30
N SER A 83 9.23 35.02 44.25
CA SER A 83 8.63 33.69 44.41
C SER A 83 7.26 33.77 45.06
N ALA A 84 6.28 33.04 44.54
CA ALA A 84 5.04 32.73 45.24
C ALA A 84 4.91 31.19 45.38
N PRO A 85 4.27 30.70 46.48
CA PRO A 85 4.43 29.33 46.99
C PRO A 85 3.57 28.30 46.25
N PRO A 86 3.89 26.98 46.33
CA PRO A 86 3.22 25.93 45.59
C PRO A 86 1.88 25.55 46.18
N VAL A 87 0.84 25.50 45.36
CA VAL A 87 -0.45 24.89 45.67
C VAL A 87 -0.36 23.41 45.39
N SER A 88 -0.42 22.59 46.45
CA SER A 88 -0.63 21.14 46.36
C SER A 88 -1.96 20.82 45.68
N LYS A 89 -1.92 20.16 44.52
CA LYS A 89 -3.07 19.46 43.96
C LYS A 89 -2.94 17.98 44.25
N THR A 90 -3.79 17.52 45.17
CA THR A 90 -4.08 16.10 45.41
C THR A 90 -4.54 15.43 44.10
N THR A 91 -3.77 14.48 43.62
CA THR A 91 -4.14 13.61 42.51
C THR A 91 -5.14 12.58 42.99
N SER A 92 -6.38 12.71 42.55
CA SER A 92 -7.37 11.63 42.57
C SER A 92 -7.12 10.75 41.36
N THR A 93 -6.63 9.55 41.57
CA THR A 93 -6.53 8.50 40.58
C THR A 93 -7.90 7.90 40.33
N ALA A 94 -8.49 8.22 39.18
CA ALA A 94 -9.61 7.44 38.62
C ALA A 94 -9.04 6.57 37.45
N PRO A 95 -9.36 5.27 37.37
CA PRO A 95 -8.93 4.43 36.27
C PRO A 95 -9.89 4.62 35.10
N GLY A 96 -9.48 5.41 34.15
CA GLY A 96 -10.17 5.61 32.87
C GLY A 96 -9.12 5.75 31.78
N GLY A 97 -8.70 4.62 31.18
CA GLY A 97 -7.82 4.58 30.04
C GLY A 97 -8.50 5.20 28.83
N GLY A 98 -8.24 6.47 28.56
CA GLY A 98 -8.45 7.06 27.22
C GLY A 98 -7.51 6.38 26.23
N PRO A 99 -7.80 6.40 24.91
CA PRO A 99 -6.94 5.75 23.92
C PRO A 99 -5.54 6.35 24.01
N THR A 100 -4.57 5.51 24.34
CA THR A 100 -3.15 5.87 24.34
C THR A 100 -2.79 6.27 22.92
N ALA A 101 -2.22 7.47 22.72
CA ALA A 101 -1.80 7.90 21.38
C ALA A 101 -0.78 6.90 20.83
N CYS A 102 -0.92 6.54 19.55
CA CYS A 102 0.03 5.64 18.90
C CYS A 102 1.45 6.22 18.90
N PRO A 103 2.50 5.37 19.04
CA PRO A 103 3.88 5.83 19.00
C PRO A 103 4.20 6.61 17.73
N ALA A 104 5.03 7.64 17.83
CA ALA A 104 5.52 8.37 16.67
C ALA A 104 6.43 7.47 15.82
N ILE A 105 6.28 7.54 14.50
CA ILE A 105 7.08 6.76 13.55
C ILE A 105 8.41 7.46 13.34
N PRO A 106 9.56 6.84 13.69
CA PRO A 106 10.87 7.42 13.44
C PRO A 106 11.11 7.70 11.95
N ALA A 107 11.92 8.70 11.69
CA ALA A 107 12.38 8.97 10.32
C ALA A 107 13.44 7.93 9.89
N GLY A 108 13.47 7.65 8.57
CA GLY A 108 14.51 6.81 7.97
C GLY A 108 14.16 5.33 7.88
N LEU A 109 15.12 4.59 7.33
CA LEU A 109 15.09 3.14 7.21
C LEU A 109 15.54 2.51 8.54
N GLY A 110 15.12 1.27 8.79
CA GLY A 110 15.62 0.47 9.88
C GLY A 110 17.05 -0.01 9.67
N ASN A 111 17.61 -0.68 10.66
CA ASN A 111 18.86 -1.42 10.48
C ASN A 111 18.65 -2.54 9.46
N PRO A 112 19.62 -2.80 8.56
CA PRO A 112 19.52 -3.91 7.62
C PRO A 112 19.33 -5.25 8.36
N VAL A 113 18.35 -6.03 7.90
CA VAL A 113 18.08 -7.37 8.41
C VAL A 113 18.25 -8.37 7.27
N SER A 114 19.24 -9.25 7.37
CA SER A 114 19.46 -10.33 6.40
C SER A 114 19.09 -11.69 7.00
N ASN A 115 18.57 -12.59 6.15
CA ASN A 115 18.15 -13.94 6.53
C ASN A 115 17.11 -13.97 7.67
N ALA A 116 16.36 -12.89 7.83
CA ALA A 116 15.21 -12.79 8.73
C ALA A 116 14.23 -11.72 8.23
N LEU A 117 12.99 -11.80 8.69
CA LEU A 117 11.99 -10.77 8.45
C LEU A 117 11.81 -9.88 9.69
N ASN A 118 11.27 -8.69 9.48
CA ASN A 118 10.99 -7.75 10.56
C ASN A 118 9.97 -8.33 11.55
N ASP A 119 10.19 -8.12 12.84
CA ASP A 119 9.24 -8.51 13.88
C ASP A 119 7.93 -7.70 13.75
N PRO A 120 6.77 -8.33 13.46
CA PRO A 120 5.50 -7.63 13.39
C PRO A 120 5.04 -7.06 14.72
N PHE A 121 5.55 -7.61 15.82
CA PHE A 121 5.19 -7.23 17.20
C PHE A 121 6.18 -6.26 17.84
N THR A 122 6.97 -5.57 17.02
CA THR A 122 7.88 -4.51 17.44
C THR A 122 7.65 -3.28 16.56
N PHE A 123 7.31 -2.16 17.17
CA PHE A 123 7.22 -0.88 16.46
C PHE A 123 8.59 -0.49 15.88
N HIS A 124 8.58 0.32 14.84
CA HIS A 124 9.82 0.80 14.21
C HIS A 124 10.73 1.55 15.20
N GLY A 125 10.16 2.16 16.22
CA GLY A 125 10.87 2.77 17.35
C GLY A 125 11.38 1.79 18.40
N GLY A 126 11.16 0.47 18.27
CA GLY A 126 11.69 -0.60 19.13
C GLY A 126 10.77 -1.04 20.28
N SER A 127 9.69 -0.32 20.60
CA SER A 127 8.73 -0.76 21.63
C SER A 127 7.93 -1.98 21.16
N LYS A 128 7.48 -2.80 22.10
CA LYS A 128 6.75 -4.04 21.81
C LYS A 128 5.25 -3.81 21.72
N VAL A 129 4.60 -4.58 20.83
CA VAL A 129 3.15 -4.73 20.76
C VAL A 129 2.72 -5.73 21.83
N THR A 130 1.92 -5.30 22.77
CA THR A 130 1.52 -6.09 23.94
C THR A 130 0.00 -6.23 24.11
N SER A 131 -0.77 -5.50 23.29
CA SER A 131 -2.23 -5.47 23.33
C SER A 131 -2.84 -5.36 21.92
N LYS A 132 -4.14 -5.61 21.80
CA LYS A 132 -4.91 -5.33 20.56
C LYS A 132 -4.86 -3.85 20.17
N ALA A 133 -4.83 -2.94 21.13
CA ALA A 133 -4.71 -1.50 20.86
C ALA A 133 -3.34 -1.18 20.24
N ASP A 134 -2.25 -1.76 20.79
CA ASP A 134 -0.92 -1.62 20.22
C ASP A 134 -0.87 -2.23 18.80
N TRP A 135 -1.54 -3.37 18.57
CA TRP A 135 -1.62 -3.96 17.25
C TRP A 135 -2.29 -3.03 16.23
N THR A 136 -3.38 -2.35 16.62
CA THR A 136 -4.02 -1.35 15.76
C THR A 136 -3.07 -0.19 15.43
N CYS A 137 -2.31 0.30 16.41
CA CYS A 137 -1.28 1.31 16.20
C CYS A 137 -0.15 0.78 15.29
N ARG A 138 0.26 -0.47 15.46
CA ARG A 138 1.29 -1.09 14.63
C ARG A 138 0.84 -1.25 13.18
N GLN A 139 -0.42 -1.65 12.95
CA GLN A 139 -0.97 -1.68 11.59
C GLN A 139 -0.96 -0.29 10.93
N ALA A 140 -1.32 0.77 11.68
CA ALA A 140 -1.24 2.13 11.17
C ALA A 140 0.20 2.53 10.83
N GLU A 141 1.18 2.16 11.64
CA GLU A 141 2.61 2.37 11.37
C GLU A 141 3.07 1.59 10.12
N ILE A 142 2.75 0.30 10.03
CA ILE A 142 3.09 -0.55 8.87
C ILE A 142 2.51 0.05 7.58
N SER A 143 1.25 0.48 7.61
CA SER A 143 0.60 1.11 6.46
C SER A 143 1.34 2.37 6.01
N GLN A 144 1.76 3.23 6.95
CA GLN A 144 2.51 4.43 6.62
C GLN A 144 3.91 4.13 6.08
N LEU A 145 4.59 3.11 6.62
CA LEU A 145 5.92 2.69 6.15
C LEU A 145 5.85 2.12 4.73
N LEU A 146 4.88 1.23 4.45
CA LEU A 146 4.64 0.69 3.10
C LEU A 146 4.32 1.80 2.11
N GLN A 147 3.44 2.74 2.46
CA GLN A 147 3.12 3.87 1.59
C GLN A 147 4.31 4.79 1.35
N ARG A 148 5.14 5.02 2.36
CA ARG A 148 6.32 5.89 2.26
C ARG A 148 7.37 5.34 1.30
N TYR A 149 7.65 4.05 1.36
CA TYR A 149 8.82 3.47 0.70
C TYR A 149 8.48 2.59 -0.51
N GLU A 150 7.27 2.04 -0.61
CA GLU A 150 6.95 1.04 -1.62
C GLU A 150 5.69 1.33 -2.42
N LEU A 151 4.56 1.59 -1.77
CA LEU A 151 3.26 1.69 -2.43
C LEU A 151 2.92 3.09 -2.94
N GLY A 152 3.52 4.13 -2.33
CA GLY A 152 3.12 5.51 -2.51
C GLY A 152 1.84 5.84 -1.72
N THR A 153 1.50 7.10 -1.65
CA THR A 153 0.42 7.60 -0.79
C THR A 153 -0.96 7.19 -1.30
N LEU A 154 -1.77 6.58 -0.46
CA LEU A 154 -3.20 6.39 -0.70
C LEU A 154 -3.93 7.68 -0.28
N PRO A 155 -4.60 8.39 -1.21
CA PRO A 155 -5.36 9.57 -0.86
C PRO A 155 -6.53 9.23 0.08
N PRO A 156 -6.94 10.17 0.95
CA PRO A 156 -8.15 10.03 1.75
C PRO A 156 -9.40 9.93 0.87
N LYS A 157 -10.56 9.72 1.49
CA LYS A 157 -11.85 9.78 0.78
C LYS A 157 -11.98 11.15 0.10
N PRO A 158 -12.28 11.19 -1.22
CA PRO A 158 -12.39 12.45 -1.96
C PRO A 158 -13.58 13.28 -1.49
N ALA A 159 -13.54 14.56 -1.84
CA ALA A 159 -14.55 15.53 -1.45
C ALA A 159 -15.99 15.16 -1.88
N SER A 160 -16.13 14.48 -3.02
CA SER A 160 -17.43 14.01 -3.49
C SER A 160 -17.33 12.66 -4.20
N VAL A 161 -18.25 11.78 -3.85
CA VAL A 161 -18.51 10.53 -4.58
C VAL A 161 -20.02 10.44 -4.81
N SER A 162 -20.41 10.21 -6.05
CA SER A 162 -21.80 9.90 -6.41
C SER A 162 -21.87 8.65 -7.27
N ALA A 163 -23.00 7.98 -7.24
CA ALA A 163 -23.17 6.72 -7.96
C ALA A 163 -24.61 6.57 -8.47
N SER A 164 -24.76 5.84 -9.58
CA SER A 164 -26.04 5.39 -10.09
C SER A 164 -25.90 3.94 -10.56
N PHE A 165 -27.02 3.20 -10.48
CA PHE A 165 -27.06 1.82 -10.92
C PHE A 165 -28.19 1.61 -11.93
N SER A 166 -27.87 1.01 -13.08
CA SER A 166 -28.83 0.67 -14.12
C SER A 166 -28.44 -0.64 -14.81
N GLY A 167 -29.39 -1.57 -14.92
CA GLY A 167 -29.15 -2.90 -15.47
C GLY A 167 -28.14 -3.70 -14.65
N SER A 168 -26.93 -3.85 -15.16
CA SER A 168 -25.79 -4.43 -14.45
C SER A 168 -24.65 -3.45 -14.19
N THR A 169 -24.80 -2.19 -14.62
CA THR A 169 -23.72 -1.19 -14.55
C THR A 169 -23.87 -0.29 -13.34
N LEU A 170 -22.87 -0.27 -12.50
CA LEU A 170 -22.69 0.69 -11.42
C LEU A 170 -21.74 1.79 -11.91
N SER A 171 -22.29 2.98 -12.17
CA SER A 171 -21.53 4.17 -12.60
C SER A 171 -21.14 4.99 -11.38
N ILE A 172 -19.89 5.42 -11.33
CA ILE A 172 -19.24 6.07 -10.18
C ILE A 172 -18.62 7.37 -10.67
N SER A 173 -18.98 8.49 -10.06
CA SER A 173 -18.35 9.79 -10.32
C SER A 173 -17.67 10.30 -9.07
N VAL A 174 -16.46 10.81 -9.23
CA VAL A 174 -15.61 11.27 -8.14
C VAL A 174 -15.08 12.65 -8.44
N SER A 175 -15.14 13.56 -7.45
CA SER A 175 -14.61 14.91 -7.57
C SER A 175 -13.66 15.23 -6.41
N GLU A 176 -12.53 15.84 -6.74
CA GLU A 176 -11.51 16.28 -5.79
C GLU A 176 -10.71 17.45 -6.38
N GLY A 177 -10.43 18.48 -5.56
CA GLY A 177 -9.58 19.61 -5.96
C GLY A 177 -10.01 20.32 -7.25
N GLY A 178 -11.32 20.44 -7.52
CA GLY A 178 -11.88 21.05 -8.72
C GLY A 178 -11.82 20.18 -9.99
N LYS A 179 -11.33 18.93 -9.89
CA LYS A 179 -11.34 17.96 -10.97
C LYS A 179 -12.39 16.89 -10.74
N SER A 180 -12.85 16.25 -11.82
CA SER A 180 -13.81 15.15 -11.75
C SER A 180 -13.46 14.06 -12.74
N ILE A 181 -13.69 12.83 -12.34
CA ILE A 181 -13.58 11.64 -13.19
C ILE A 181 -14.81 10.77 -13.00
N SER A 182 -15.04 9.87 -13.94
CA SER A 182 -16.04 8.81 -13.78
C SER A 182 -15.52 7.51 -14.34
N PHE A 183 -15.94 6.41 -13.74
CA PHE A 183 -15.69 5.05 -14.20
C PHE A 183 -16.89 4.16 -13.85
N SER A 184 -16.91 2.94 -14.35
CA SER A 184 -17.99 2.01 -14.05
C SER A 184 -17.48 0.61 -13.79
N VAL A 185 -18.29 -0.16 -13.06
CA VAL A 185 -18.09 -1.60 -12.86
C VAL A 185 -19.35 -2.36 -13.26
N THR A 186 -19.18 -3.61 -13.67
CA THR A 186 -20.31 -4.48 -14.03
C THR A 186 -20.58 -5.46 -12.90
N ILE A 187 -21.81 -5.51 -12.42
CA ILE A 187 -22.27 -6.46 -11.39
C ILE A 187 -23.00 -7.62 -12.07
N ASN A 188 -22.33 -8.76 -12.11
CA ASN A 188 -22.85 -9.99 -12.69
C ASN A 188 -23.33 -10.97 -11.62
N ASN A 189 -24.10 -11.96 -12.04
CA ASN A 189 -24.56 -13.09 -11.20
C ASN A 189 -25.22 -12.62 -9.90
N ARG A 190 -25.94 -11.48 -9.95
CA ARG A 190 -26.69 -11.02 -8.76
C ARG A 190 -27.70 -12.09 -8.36
N PRO A 191 -27.63 -12.58 -7.11
CA PRO A 191 -28.60 -13.54 -6.65
C PRO A 191 -30.03 -12.96 -6.68
N SER A 192 -31.00 -13.81 -7.01
CA SER A 192 -32.44 -13.49 -6.89
C SER A 192 -32.91 -13.65 -5.46
N GLY A 193 -33.99 -12.96 -5.08
CA GLY A 193 -34.62 -13.11 -3.76
C GLY A 193 -34.30 -11.97 -2.81
N SER A 194 -34.63 -12.16 -1.54
CA SER A 194 -34.43 -11.18 -0.49
C SER A 194 -32.92 -11.05 -0.17
N GLY A 195 -32.36 -9.88 -0.46
CA GLY A 195 -30.99 -9.51 -0.12
C GLY A 195 -30.88 -8.69 1.16
N PRO A 196 -29.80 -7.93 1.38
CA PRO A 196 -28.70 -7.72 0.43
C PRO A 196 -27.74 -8.91 0.38
N HIS A 197 -27.12 -9.11 -0.81
CA HIS A 197 -26.24 -10.24 -1.10
C HIS A 197 -24.76 -9.84 -1.03
N PRO A 198 -23.85 -10.77 -0.67
CA PRO A 198 -22.42 -10.54 -0.77
C PRO A 198 -21.96 -10.46 -2.24
N ALA A 199 -20.79 -9.85 -2.45
CA ALA A 199 -20.16 -9.84 -3.76
C ALA A 199 -18.63 -9.96 -3.65
N ILE A 200 -18.00 -10.35 -4.77
CA ILE A 200 -16.54 -10.37 -4.91
C ILE A 200 -16.15 -9.40 -6.05
N ILE A 201 -15.30 -8.43 -5.74
CA ILE A 201 -14.66 -7.56 -6.73
C ILE A 201 -13.52 -8.35 -7.38
N ASN A 202 -13.63 -8.58 -8.69
CA ASN A 202 -12.62 -9.24 -9.51
C ASN A 202 -11.82 -8.17 -10.27
N PHE A 203 -10.52 -8.12 -10.01
CA PHE A 203 -9.59 -7.30 -10.78
C PHE A 203 -9.44 -7.85 -12.20
N GLY A 204 -9.57 -6.98 -13.20
CA GLY A 204 -9.62 -7.34 -14.60
C GLY A 204 -11.05 -7.54 -15.12
N THR A 205 -11.15 -7.63 -16.45
CA THR A 205 -12.43 -7.75 -17.16
C THR A 205 -12.78 -9.20 -17.50
N PHE A 206 -11.83 -10.12 -17.34
CA PHE A 206 -11.96 -11.54 -17.69
C PHE A 206 -11.39 -12.43 -16.60
N GLY A 207 -11.84 -13.69 -16.57
CA GLY A 207 -11.41 -14.68 -15.62
C GLY A 207 -11.98 -14.42 -14.22
N GLY A 208 -11.32 -14.99 -13.26
CA GLY A 208 -11.68 -14.89 -11.85
C GLY A 208 -11.98 -16.26 -11.27
N LEU A 209 -12.05 -16.28 -9.95
CA LEU A 209 -12.34 -17.49 -9.20
C LEU A 209 -13.79 -17.98 -9.47
N PRO A 210 -14.04 -19.27 -9.42
CA PRO A 210 -15.41 -19.79 -9.42
C PRO A 210 -16.12 -19.31 -8.16
N VAL A 211 -17.20 -18.56 -8.36
CA VAL A 211 -17.98 -17.97 -7.26
C VAL A 211 -19.26 -18.80 -7.09
N PRO A 212 -19.56 -19.32 -5.87
CA PRO A 212 -20.74 -20.11 -5.63
C PRO A 212 -22.02 -19.29 -5.76
N ALA A 213 -23.14 -19.97 -5.97
CA ALA A 213 -24.47 -19.36 -5.93
C ALA A 213 -24.68 -18.58 -4.62
N GLY A 214 -25.36 -17.44 -4.70
CA GLY A 214 -25.59 -16.56 -3.54
C GLY A 214 -24.57 -15.42 -3.40
N VAL A 215 -23.53 -15.38 -4.25
CA VAL A 215 -22.52 -14.31 -4.27
C VAL A 215 -22.47 -13.67 -5.65
N ALA A 216 -22.56 -12.34 -5.74
CA ALA A 216 -22.40 -11.61 -6.99
C ALA A 216 -20.93 -11.43 -7.34
N THR A 217 -20.65 -11.16 -8.63
CA THR A 217 -19.31 -10.81 -9.12
C THR A 217 -19.31 -9.38 -9.62
N ILE A 218 -18.35 -8.57 -9.19
CA ILE A 218 -18.16 -7.20 -9.65
C ILE A 218 -16.88 -7.15 -10.50
N LEU A 219 -17.03 -6.94 -11.81
CA LEU A 219 -15.89 -6.83 -12.72
C LEU A 219 -15.32 -5.42 -12.66
N PHE A 220 -14.07 -5.30 -12.27
CA PHE A 220 -13.36 -4.04 -12.10
C PHE A 220 -12.24 -3.90 -13.13
N ASN A 221 -12.42 -3.01 -14.11
CA ASN A 221 -11.36 -2.64 -15.04
C ASN A 221 -10.34 -1.73 -14.33
N ASN A 222 -9.40 -2.34 -13.62
CA ASN A 222 -8.37 -1.63 -12.87
C ASN A 222 -7.41 -0.85 -13.77
N ASP A 223 -7.21 -1.26 -15.03
CA ASP A 223 -6.36 -0.54 -16.00
C ASP A 223 -6.92 0.83 -16.36
N GLU A 224 -8.24 1.03 -16.28
CA GLU A 224 -8.87 2.34 -16.46
C GLU A 224 -8.50 3.30 -15.31
N ILE A 225 -8.32 2.79 -14.10
CA ILE A 225 -7.93 3.57 -12.94
C ILE A 225 -6.44 3.92 -12.97
N ALA A 226 -5.59 2.92 -13.24
CA ALA A 226 -4.15 3.10 -13.42
C ALA A 226 -3.62 2.06 -14.40
N GLN A 227 -3.07 2.54 -15.52
CA GLN A 227 -2.54 1.69 -16.58
C GLN A 227 -1.31 0.90 -16.12
N GLN A 228 -1.10 -0.29 -16.71
CA GLN A 228 -0.02 -1.20 -16.36
C GLN A 228 0.59 -1.94 -17.58
N GLN A 229 0.74 -1.28 -18.72
CA GLN A 229 1.33 -1.85 -19.93
C GLN A 229 2.87 -1.70 -19.99
N GLY A 230 3.52 -1.42 -18.86
CA GLY A 230 4.95 -1.20 -18.75
C GLY A 230 5.29 0.20 -18.23
N GLY A 231 6.58 0.57 -18.28
CA GLY A 231 7.08 1.83 -17.71
C GLY A 231 6.40 3.10 -18.23
N SER A 232 5.96 3.10 -19.51
CA SER A 232 5.24 4.22 -20.13
C SER A 232 3.84 4.48 -19.55
N SER A 233 3.30 3.55 -18.77
CA SER A 233 2.00 3.68 -18.08
C SER A 233 2.07 4.53 -16.82
N ARG A 234 3.26 4.91 -16.36
CA ARG A 234 3.43 5.71 -15.14
C ARG A 234 2.63 7.02 -15.22
N GLY A 235 1.80 7.25 -14.21
CA GLY A 235 1.00 8.48 -14.11
C GLY A 235 -0.17 8.56 -15.10
N ARG A 236 -0.63 7.44 -15.66
CA ARG A 236 -1.75 7.37 -16.61
C ARG A 236 -2.93 6.60 -16.03
N GLY A 237 -4.14 7.08 -16.32
CA GLY A 237 -5.41 6.54 -15.87
C GLY A 237 -6.17 7.51 -15.00
N LYS A 238 -7.43 7.22 -14.73
CA LYS A 238 -8.38 8.13 -14.06
C LYS A 238 -7.95 8.58 -12.67
N PHE A 239 -7.25 7.73 -11.93
CA PHE A 239 -6.64 8.13 -10.66
C PHE A 239 -5.69 9.31 -10.85
N TYR A 240 -4.83 9.24 -11.84
CA TYR A 240 -3.83 10.27 -12.11
C TYR A 240 -4.44 11.50 -12.82
N ASP A 241 -5.54 11.35 -13.56
CA ASP A 241 -6.31 12.48 -14.09
C ASP A 241 -6.85 13.34 -12.94
N LEU A 242 -7.28 12.68 -11.85
CA LEU A 242 -7.80 13.34 -10.66
C LEU A 242 -6.70 13.95 -9.79
N TYR A 243 -5.68 13.16 -9.43
CA TYR A 243 -4.64 13.54 -8.46
C TYR A 243 -3.34 14.06 -9.07
N GLY A 244 -3.18 13.99 -10.40
CA GLY A 244 -2.00 14.41 -11.13
C GLY A 244 -1.06 13.27 -11.47
N SER A 245 -0.43 13.34 -12.67
CA SER A 245 0.46 12.31 -13.20
C SER A 245 1.73 12.09 -12.39
N GLY A 246 2.15 13.08 -11.58
CA GLY A 246 3.27 12.99 -10.66
C GLY A 246 2.94 12.41 -9.28
N HIS A 247 1.70 11.95 -9.06
CA HIS A 247 1.33 11.38 -7.76
C HIS A 247 2.17 10.15 -7.41
N SER A 248 2.58 10.03 -6.13
CA SER A 248 3.51 8.97 -5.69
C SER A 248 2.94 7.55 -5.71
N ALA A 249 1.62 7.39 -5.74
CA ALA A 249 0.99 6.07 -5.78
C ALA A 249 1.49 5.25 -6.97
N GLY A 250 1.82 3.99 -6.74
CA GLY A 250 1.91 2.98 -7.80
C GLY A 250 0.54 2.56 -8.29
N ALA A 251 0.49 1.79 -9.40
CA ALA A 251 -0.78 1.31 -9.94
C ALA A 251 -1.56 0.47 -8.90
N LEU A 252 -0.89 -0.35 -8.08
CA LEU A 252 -1.54 -1.16 -7.03
C LEU A 252 -2.30 -0.29 -6.02
N THR A 253 -1.70 0.82 -5.57
CA THR A 253 -2.34 1.77 -4.64
C THR A 253 -3.50 2.50 -5.30
N ALA A 254 -3.35 2.90 -6.56
CA ALA A 254 -4.42 3.51 -7.33
C ALA A 254 -5.59 2.55 -7.53
N TRP A 255 -5.34 1.25 -7.73
CA TRP A 255 -6.39 0.24 -7.80
C TRP A 255 -7.08 0.03 -6.46
N ALA A 256 -6.35 0.00 -5.35
CA ALA A 256 -6.93 -0.05 -4.01
C ALA A 256 -7.84 1.15 -3.75
N TRP A 257 -7.43 2.37 -4.20
CA TRP A 257 -8.29 3.55 -4.18
C TRP A 257 -9.56 3.33 -5.02
N GLY A 258 -9.45 2.72 -6.21
CA GLY A 258 -10.60 2.38 -7.05
C GLY A 258 -11.58 1.43 -6.34
N VAL A 259 -11.08 0.41 -5.65
CA VAL A 259 -11.88 -0.50 -4.80
C VAL A 259 -12.61 0.28 -3.70
N SER A 260 -11.94 1.22 -3.03
CA SER A 260 -12.60 2.06 -2.03
C SER A 260 -13.76 2.87 -2.63
N ARG A 261 -13.62 3.36 -3.88
CA ARG A 261 -14.71 4.10 -4.57
C ARG A 261 -15.86 3.18 -4.98
N ILE A 262 -15.57 1.93 -5.34
CA ILE A 262 -16.61 0.92 -5.59
C ILE A 262 -17.42 0.66 -4.31
N LEU A 263 -16.75 0.52 -3.16
CA LEU A 263 -17.43 0.35 -1.87
C LEU A 263 -18.30 1.56 -1.51
N ASP A 264 -17.79 2.78 -1.68
CA ASP A 264 -18.58 4.01 -1.48
C ASP A 264 -19.84 4.03 -2.36
N ALA A 265 -19.70 3.62 -3.62
CA ALA A 265 -20.81 3.55 -4.56
C ALA A 265 -21.85 2.47 -4.19
N LEU A 266 -21.40 1.32 -3.71
CA LEU A 266 -22.29 0.25 -3.22
C LEU A 266 -23.05 0.69 -1.96
N GLU A 267 -22.42 1.45 -1.06
CA GLU A 267 -23.09 2.07 0.09
C GLU A 267 -24.22 3.01 -0.36
N LEU A 268 -23.95 3.88 -1.36
CA LEU A 268 -24.92 4.83 -1.90
C LEU A 268 -26.07 4.16 -2.67
N THR A 269 -25.80 3.02 -3.31
CA THR A 269 -26.75 2.33 -4.20
C THR A 269 -27.23 0.99 -3.66
N ARG A 270 -27.11 0.75 -2.36
CA ARG A 270 -27.43 -0.54 -1.72
C ARG A 270 -28.85 -1.03 -2.06
N ALA A 271 -29.83 -0.13 -2.04
CA ALA A 271 -31.23 -0.47 -2.34
C ALA A 271 -31.44 -0.87 -3.82
N GLN A 272 -30.66 -0.30 -4.75
CA GLN A 272 -30.78 -0.58 -6.18
C GLN A 272 -29.96 -1.81 -6.59
N THR A 273 -28.73 -1.92 -6.08
CA THR A 273 -27.83 -3.04 -6.37
C THR A 273 -28.22 -4.32 -5.66
N ASN A 274 -28.89 -4.22 -4.51
CA ASN A 274 -29.16 -5.31 -3.57
C ASN A 274 -27.88 -6.05 -3.13
N ILE A 275 -26.71 -5.32 -3.10
CA ILE A 275 -25.43 -5.82 -2.61
C ILE A 275 -25.18 -5.31 -1.19
N ASP A 276 -24.60 -6.14 -0.36
CA ASP A 276 -24.20 -5.80 1.00
C ASP A 276 -22.77 -5.28 1.04
N PRO A 277 -22.55 -3.97 1.25
CA PRO A 277 -21.19 -3.40 1.28
C PRO A 277 -20.32 -3.95 2.42
N ALA A 278 -20.92 -4.53 3.45
CA ALA A 278 -20.20 -5.14 4.57
C ALA A 278 -19.70 -6.56 4.27
N ARG A 279 -20.13 -7.16 3.15
CA ARG A 279 -19.78 -8.54 2.76
C ARG A 279 -19.17 -8.57 1.37
N ILE A 280 -18.12 -7.75 1.17
CA ILE A 280 -17.39 -7.67 -0.10
C ILE A 280 -16.05 -8.39 0.02
N GLY A 281 -15.84 -9.35 -0.90
CA GLY A 281 -14.54 -9.95 -1.14
C GLY A 281 -13.79 -9.24 -2.27
N VAL A 282 -12.48 -9.49 -2.37
CA VAL A 282 -11.64 -9.00 -3.47
C VAL A 282 -10.75 -10.12 -3.97
N THR A 283 -10.61 -10.25 -5.29
CA THR A 283 -9.79 -11.27 -5.94
C THR A 283 -9.14 -10.78 -7.22
N GLY A 284 -8.13 -11.51 -7.66
CA GLY A 284 -7.43 -11.34 -8.91
C GLY A 284 -6.25 -12.29 -8.99
N CYS A 285 -5.76 -12.56 -10.20
CA CYS A 285 -4.61 -13.43 -10.43
C CYS A 285 -3.39 -12.64 -10.88
N SER A 286 -2.18 -13.14 -10.54
CA SER A 286 -0.90 -12.57 -10.96
C SER A 286 -0.75 -11.12 -10.48
N ARG A 287 -0.49 -10.17 -11.41
CA ARG A 287 -0.47 -8.73 -11.11
C ARG A 287 -1.77 -8.22 -10.47
N ASN A 288 -2.90 -8.78 -10.89
CA ASN A 288 -4.21 -8.47 -10.30
C ASN A 288 -4.37 -9.14 -8.90
N GLY A 289 -3.68 -10.27 -8.66
CA GLY A 289 -3.54 -10.87 -7.33
C GLY A 289 -2.74 -9.98 -6.37
N LYS A 290 -1.65 -9.32 -6.86
CA LYS A 290 -0.95 -8.27 -6.11
C LYS A 290 -1.91 -7.12 -5.78
N GLY A 291 -2.75 -6.70 -6.76
CA GLY A 291 -3.79 -5.69 -6.58
C GLY A 291 -4.81 -6.07 -5.51
N ALA A 292 -5.30 -7.30 -5.54
CA ALA A 292 -6.22 -7.83 -4.53
C ALA A 292 -5.61 -7.83 -3.12
N MET A 293 -4.33 -8.23 -3.01
CA MET A 293 -3.58 -8.21 -1.74
C MET A 293 -3.44 -6.79 -1.17
N VAL A 294 -3.03 -5.83 -2.01
CA VAL A 294 -2.86 -4.42 -1.60
C VAL A 294 -4.21 -3.78 -1.28
N ALA A 295 -5.27 -4.06 -2.06
CA ALA A 295 -6.61 -3.58 -1.76
C ALA A 295 -7.14 -4.13 -0.42
N GLY A 296 -6.98 -5.44 -0.18
CA GLY A 296 -7.32 -6.04 1.12
C GLY A 296 -6.58 -5.44 2.29
N ALA A 297 -5.30 -5.08 2.08
CA ALA A 297 -4.45 -4.46 3.10
C ALA A 297 -4.84 -3.01 3.40
N LEU A 298 -5.13 -2.20 2.37
CA LEU A 298 -5.34 -0.76 2.51
C LEU A 298 -6.81 -0.35 2.69
N GLU A 299 -7.77 -1.24 2.35
CA GLU A 299 -9.21 -0.97 2.49
C GLU A 299 -9.82 -1.87 3.58
N PRO A 300 -10.04 -1.34 4.79
CA PRO A 300 -10.49 -2.13 5.94
C PRO A 300 -11.93 -2.67 5.80
N ARG A 301 -12.76 -2.15 4.87
CA ARG A 301 -14.12 -2.63 4.62
C ARG A 301 -14.16 -3.94 3.84
N ILE A 302 -13.04 -4.39 3.25
CA ILE A 302 -12.98 -5.69 2.57
C ILE A 302 -13.12 -6.81 3.60
N ALA A 303 -14.15 -7.64 3.41
CA ALA A 303 -14.48 -8.74 4.32
C ALA A 303 -13.68 -10.02 4.05
N LEU A 304 -13.21 -10.24 2.81
CA LEU A 304 -12.44 -11.43 2.42
C LEU A 304 -11.45 -11.08 1.31
N THR A 305 -10.19 -11.43 1.49
CA THR A 305 -9.12 -11.19 0.50
C THR A 305 -8.66 -12.52 -0.10
N LEU A 306 -8.70 -12.64 -1.43
CA LEU A 306 -8.49 -13.88 -2.19
C LEU A 306 -7.45 -13.66 -3.31
N PRO A 307 -6.17 -13.42 -3.03
CA PRO A 307 -5.14 -13.28 -4.05
C PRO A 307 -4.79 -14.65 -4.64
N GLU A 308 -4.71 -14.72 -5.98
CA GLU A 308 -4.32 -15.91 -6.73
C GLU A 308 -3.01 -15.66 -7.43
N GLU A 309 -2.05 -16.58 -7.30
CA GLU A 309 -0.75 -16.60 -7.96
C GLU A 309 -0.04 -15.22 -7.99
N SER A 310 -0.06 -14.54 -6.85
CA SER A 310 0.39 -13.16 -6.74
C SER A 310 1.91 -13.01 -6.70
N GLY A 311 2.64 -14.02 -6.24
CA GLY A 311 4.10 -14.08 -6.26
C GLY A 311 4.81 -12.92 -5.58
N ALA A 312 6.00 -12.57 -6.08
CA ALA A 312 6.79 -11.43 -5.61
C ALA A 312 6.04 -10.10 -5.76
N GLY A 313 5.97 -9.30 -4.70
CA GLY A 313 5.14 -8.10 -4.67
C GLY A 313 3.65 -8.32 -4.40
N GLY A 314 3.27 -9.57 -4.08
CA GLY A 314 2.01 -9.99 -3.54
C GLY A 314 2.24 -10.82 -2.27
N ALA A 315 2.04 -12.13 -2.33
CA ALA A 315 2.29 -13.05 -1.22
C ALA A 315 3.79 -13.34 -0.96
N GLY A 316 4.68 -13.02 -1.90
CA GLY A 316 6.12 -13.26 -1.75
C GLY A 316 6.84 -12.11 -1.06
N CYS A 317 7.69 -12.43 -0.08
CA CYS A 317 8.54 -11.45 0.60
C CYS A 317 9.79 -11.11 -0.22
N TRP A 318 10.15 -9.82 -0.28
CA TRP A 318 11.29 -9.31 -1.04
C TRP A 318 12.62 -9.93 -0.60
N ARG A 319 12.86 -10.03 0.71
CA ARG A 319 14.10 -10.61 1.26
C ARG A 319 14.25 -12.06 0.91
N ILE A 320 13.15 -12.83 0.96
CA ILE A 320 13.19 -14.26 0.62
C ILE A 320 13.39 -14.44 -0.89
N ALA A 321 12.74 -13.62 -1.72
CA ALA A 321 12.95 -13.62 -3.16
C ALA A 321 14.39 -13.25 -3.53
N ALA A 322 14.97 -12.22 -2.88
CA ALA A 322 16.37 -11.85 -3.08
C ALA A 322 17.33 -12.96 -2.64
N TRP A 323 17.06 -13.64 -1.53
CA TRP A 323 17.81 -14.81 -1.07
C TRP A 323 17.73 -15.98 -2.06
N GLN A 324 16.55 -16.28 -2.61
CA GLN A 324 16.39 -17.28 -3.67
C GLN A 324 17.21 -16.90 -4.92
N LYS A 325 17.08 -15.63 -5.37
CA LYS A 325 17.80 -15.12 -6.54
C LYS A 325 19.31 -15.26 -6.40
N ALA A 326 19.84 -14.93 -5.22
CA ALA A 326 21.28 -15.07 -4.91
C ALA A 326 21.77 -16.53 -4.94
N ARG A 327 20.87 -17.51 -4.85
CA ARG A 327 21.15 -18.95 -4.95
C ARG A 327 20.99 -19.49 -6.38
N GLY A 328 20.61 -18.65 -7.33
CA GLY A 328 20.42 -19.02 -8.73
C GLY A 328 18.99 -19.45 -9.07
N ASP A 329 18.02 -19.33 -8.18
CA ASP A 329 16.62 -19.65 -8.47
C ASP A 329 16.06 -18.67 -9.51
N ASN A 330 15.24 -19.16 -10.43
CA ASN A 330 14.52 -18.33 -11.40
C ASN A 330 13.28 -17.71 -10.75
N VAL A 331 13.47 -16.69 -9.92
CA VAL A 331 12.40 -15.99 -9.19
C VAL A 331 12.45 -14.50 -9.50
N GLN A 332 11.28 -13.86 -9.60
CA GLN A 332 11.19 -12.40 -9.66
C GLN A 332 11.55 -11.78 -8.32
N ASP A 333 12.41 -10.76 -8.35
CA ASP A 333 12.80 -9.96 -7.20
C ASP A 333 12.33 -8.51 -7.33
N ALA A 334 12.64 -7.67 -6.35
CA ALA A 334 12.24 -6.27 -6.34
C ALA A 334 12.80 -5.49 -7.55
N VAL A 335 14.03 -5.81 -7.98
CA VAL A 335 14.67 -5.15 -9.13
C VAL A 335 13.91 -5.44 -10.42
N GLN A 336 13.61 -6.72 -10.68
CA GLN A 336 12.87 -7.12 -11.86
C GLN A 336 11.44 -6.56 -11.89
N ILE A 337 10.76 -6.56 -10.76
CA ILE A 337 9.37 -6.09 -10.65
C ILE A 337 9.26 -4.61 -11.03
N VAL A 338 10.16 -3.73 -10.57
CA VAL A 338 10.09 -2.30 -10.91
C VAL A 338 10.55 -1.99 -12.33
N GLN A 339 11.35 -2.89 -12.94
CA GLN A 339 11.72 -2.81 -14.36
C GLN A 339 10.58 -3.29 -15.27
N GLU A 340 9.81 -4.27 -14.82
CA GLU A 340 8.71 -4.83 -15.60
C GLU A 340 7.56 -3.85 -15.73
N ASN A 341 7.15 -3.19 -14.64
CA ASN A 341 5.93 -2.38 -14.65
C ASN A 341 5.91 -1.28 -13.57
N VAL A 342 4.84 -0.51 -13.60
CA VAL A 342 4.57 0.65 -12.72
C VAL A 342 3.71 0.32 -11.50
N TRP A 343 3.68 -0.94 -11.09
CA TRP A 343 2.83 -1.40 -9.99
C TRP A 343 3.13 -0.71 -8.67
N PHE A 344 4.41 -0.51 -8.37
CA PHE A 344 4.87 0.15 -7.15
C PHE A 344 5.17 1.64 -7.36
N SER A 345 5.28 2.37 -6.27
CA SER A 345 5.69 3.77 -6.27
C SER A 345 7.08 3.96 -6.86
N PRO A 346 7.36 5.09 -7.52
CA PRO A 346 8.73 5.48 -7.87
C PRO A 346 9.68 5.52 -6.66
N ASN A 347 9.15 5.77 -5.44
CA ASN A 347 9.94 5.75 -4.21
C ASN A 347 10.61 4.40 -3.96
N PHE A 348 10.00 3.30 -4.39
CA PHE A 348 10.55 1.96 -4.20
C PHE A 348 11.81 1.72 -5.02
N ASN A 349 11.99 2.39 -6.16
CA ASN A 349 13.15 2.20 -7.04
C ASN A 349 14.49 2.42 -6.34
N SER A 350 14.57 3.31 -5.35
CA SER A 350 15.78 3.56 -4.57
C SER A 350 16.08 2.50 -3.52
N HIS A 351 15.17 1.55 -3.28
CA HIS A 351 15.27 0.54 -2.23
C HIS A 351 15.42 -0.90 -2.75
N VAL A 352 15.13 -1.14 -4.04
CA VAL A 352 15.08 -2.50 -4.62
C VAL A 352 16.40 -3.25 -4.58
N ASN A 353 17.54 -2.54 -4.60
CA ASN A 353 18.87 -3.12 -4.48
C ASN A 353 19.29 -3.36 -3.01
N ASN A 354 18.51 -2.91 -2.04
CA ASN A 354 18.80 -3.09 -0.62
C ASN A 354 17.51 -3.30 0.19
N VAL A 355 16.74 -4.30 -0.19
CA VAL A 355 15.48 -4.65 0.48
C VAL A 355 15.67 -5.01 1.96
N ASN A 356 16.89 -5.40 2.36
CA ASN A 356 17.22 -5.71 3.75
C ASN A 356 17.14 -4.51 4.69
N SER A 357 17.25 -3.28 4.18
CA SER A 357 17.13 -2.04 4.98
C SER A 357 15.69 -1.55 5.15
N LEU A 358 14.73 -2.11 4.41
CA LEU A 358 13.33 -1.72 4.55
C LEU A 358 12.81 -2.09 5.95
N PRO A 359 12.01 -1.23 6.60
CA PRO A 359 11.43 -1.51 7.91
C PRO A 359 10.23 -2.46 7.87
N PHE A 360 10.00 -3.08 6.74
CA PHE A 360 8.90 -4.03 6.47
C PHE A 360 9.29 -5.07 5.43
N ASP A 361 8.42 -6.04 5.23
CA ASP A 361 8.33 -6.93 4.08
C ASP A 361 6.88 -7.41 3.93
N HIS A 362 6.54 -8.18 2.92
CA HIS A 362 5.15 -8.49 2.55
C HIS A 362 4.38 -9.35 3.56
N HIS A 363 5.06 -10.02 4.50
CA HIS A 363 4.39 -10.60 5.66
C HIS A 363 3.69 -9.53 6.52
N LEU A 364 4.22 -8.28 6.55
CA LEU A 364 3.58 -7.15 7.22
C LEU A 364 2.47 -6.52 6.35
N LEU A 365 2.58 -6.55 5.02
CA LEU A 365 1.46 -6.20 4.13
C LEU A 365 0.27 -7.12 4.41
N ALA A 366 0.49 -8.44 4.51
CA ALA A 366 -0.54 -9.38 4.94
C ALA A 366 -1.08 -9.02 6.33
N GLY A 367 -0.22 -8.60 7.25
CA GLY A 367 -0.59 -8.18 8.60
C GLY A 367 -1.58 -7.03 8.68
N LEU A 368 -1.66 -6.17 7.65
CA LEU A 368 -2.70 -5.13 7.55
C LEU A 368 -4.10 -5.71 7.34
N ILE A 369 -4.19 -6.94 6.82
CA ILE A 369 -5.47 -7.63 6.67
C ILE A 369 -5.91 -8.25 8.00
N ALA A 370 -4.97 -8.71 8.84
CA ALA A 370 -5.26 -9.40 10.10
C ALA A 370 -6.08 -8.53 11.08
N PRO A 371 -7.12 -9.07 11.75
CA PRO A 371 -7.57 -10.45 11.75
C PRO A 371 -8.65 -10.77 10.71
N ARG A 372 -8.83 -9.95 9.66
CA ARG A 372 -9.81 -10.21 8.60
C ARG A 372 -9.40 -11.44 7.79
N PRO A 373 -10.34 -12.14 7.16
CA PRO A 373 -10.07 -13.35 6.39
C PRO A 373 -9.17 -13.08 5.17
N LEU A 374 -8.14 -13.92 5.04
CA LEU A 374 -7.20 -13.95 3.92
C LEU A 374 -7.01 -15.40 3.46
N TYR A 375 -7.26 -15.71 2.19
CA TYR A 375 -6.97 -17.01 1.60
C TYR A 375 -6.13 -16.83 0.34
N ILE A 376 -4.88 -17.29 0.39
CA ILE A 376 -3.87 -17.15 -0.66
C ILE A 376 -3.79 -18.47 -1.45
N MET A 377 -3.85 -18.37 -2.75
CA MET A 377 -3.76 -19.49 -3.69
C MET A 377 -2.53 -19.29 -4.58
N GLU A 378 -1.54 -20.19 -4.48
CA GLU A 378 -0.27 -20.06 -5.22
C GLU A 378 0.01 -21.34 -6.03
N ASN A 379 0.91 -21.21 -7.02
CA ASN A 379 1.27 -22.27 -7.95
C ASN A 379 2.74 -22.68 -7.77
N VAL A 380 3.02 -23.97 -7.51
CA VAL A 380 4.36 -24.49 -7.32
C VAL A 380 5.15 -24.64 -8.62
N ASP A 381 4.47 -24.70 -9.77
CA ASP A 381 5.09 -24.95 -11.06
C ASP A 381 5.56 -23.66 -11.76
N MET A 382 5.09 -22.50 -11.28
CA MET A 382 5.47 -21.18 -11.80
C MET A 382 6.68 -20.65 -11.04
N GLU A 383 7.90 -20.99 -11.49
CA GLU A 383 9.15 -20.65 -10.78
C GLU A 383 9.29 -19.16 -10.49
N TRP A 384 8.94 -18.30 -11.46
CA TRP A 384 9.09 -16.85 -11.32
C TRP A 384 8.21 -16.24 -10.21
N LEU A 385 7.13 -16.90 -9.81
CA LEU A 385 6.30 -16.48 -8.67
C LEU A 385 7.03 -16.64 -7.32
N GLY A 386 8.08 -17.45 -7.28
CA GLY A 386 8.88 -17.65 -6.07
C GLY A 386 8.17 -18.52 -5.04
N LYS A 387 7.97 -19.80 -5.36
CA LYS A 387 7.24 -20.76 -4.51
C LYS A 387 7.76 -20.83 -3.07
N VAL A 388 9.08 -20.70 -2.86
CA VAL A 388 9.67 -20.66 -1.52
C VAL A 388 9.42 -19.30 -0.85
N SER A 389 9.51 -18.21 -1.63
CA SER A 389 9.26 -16.86 -1.11
C SER A 389 7.81 -16.71 -0.64
N THR A 390 6.83 -17.17 -1.42
CA THR A 390 5.42 -17.09 -1.03
C THR A 390 5.10 -17.99 0.16
N TYR A 391 5.61 -19.22 0.16
CA TYR A 391 5.46 -20.16 1.28
C TYR A 391 6.05 -19.62 2.58
N GLY A 392 7.32 -19.21 2.54
CA GLY A 392 8.01 -18.69 3.72
C GLY A 392 7.38 -17.38 4.24
N CYS A 393 7.11 -16.44 3.33
CA CYS A 393 6.49 -15.17 3.67
C CYS A 393 5.13 -15.35 4.36
N MET A 394 4.25 -16.16 3.78
CA MET A 394 2.91 -16.36 4.30
C MET A 394 2.89 -17.26 5.54
N GLY A 395 3.85 -18.21 5.67
CA GLY A 395 4.03 -18.95 6.92
C GLY A 395 4.44 -18.05 8.09
N ILE A 396 5.26 -17.03 7.81
CA ILE A 396 5.64 -16.02 8.81
C ILE A 396 4.46 -15.06 9.06
N ALA A 397 3.75 -14.64 8.02
CA ALA A 397 2.55 -13.79 8.15
C ALA A 397 1.48 -14.43 9.04
N ARG A 398 1.26 -15.75 8.92
CA ARG A 398 0.28 -16.51 9.70
C ARG A 398 0.45 -16.34 11.22
N LYS A 399 1.69 -16.08 11.70
CA LYS A 399 1.97 -15.83 13.12
C LYS A 399 1.21 -14.61 13.67
N GLN A 400 0.82 -13.65 12.82
CA GLN A 400 0.02 -12.48 13.22
C GLN A 400 -1.43 -12.89 13.52
N TRP A 401 -2.04 -13.79 12.72
CA TRP A 401 -3.36 -14.36 13.04
C TRP A 401 -3.30 -15.26 14.27
N GLN A 402 -2.18 -15.97 14.47
CA GLN A 402 -1.97 -16.74 15.70
C GLN A 402 -1.98 -15.83 16.94
N ALA A 403 -1.23 -14.74 16.91
CA ALA A 403 -1.20 -13.77 18.01
C ALA A 403 -2.59 -13.20 18.34
N LEU A 404 -3.44 -13.04 17.33
CA LEU A 404 -4.78 -12.46 17.45
C LEU A 404 -5.88 -13.51 17.74
N GLY A 405 -5.52 -14.80 17.88
CA GLY A 405 -6.48 -15.87 18.11
C GLY A 405 -7.43 -16.13 16.92
N ALA A 406 -6.97 -15.87 15.70
CA ALA A 406 -7.79 -15.85 14.48
C ALA A 406 -7.24 -16.75 13.36
N LEU A 407 -6.58 -17.87 13.71
CA LEU A 407 -5.98 -18.79 12.73
C LEU A 407 -7.01 -19.37 11.75
N ASP A 408 -8.26 -19.47 12.14
CA ASP A 408 -9.38 -19.91 11.29
C ASP A 408 -9.76 -18.89 10.21
N ARG A 409 -9.10 -17.74 10.16
CA ARG A 409 -9.25 -16.68 9.17
C ARG A 409 -8.04 -16.54 8.23
N PHE A 410 -7.09 -17.48 8.32
CA PHE A 410 -5.91 -17.48 7.48
C PHE A 410 -5.79 -18.81 6.72
N GLY A 411 -5.73 -18.73 5.38
CA GLY A 411 -5.46 -19.84 4.50
C GLY A 411 -4.32 -19.54 3.54
N TYR A 412 -3.44 -20.51 3.38
CA TYR A 412 -2.44 -20.57 2.33
C TYR A 412 -2.44 -21.94 1.71
N SER A 413 -2.64 -22.02 0.40
CA SER A 413 -2.69 -23.26 -0.36
C SER A 413 -1.86 -23.10 -1.62
N GLN A 414 -0.84 -23.93 -1.77
CA GLN A 414 0.06 -23.91 -2.91
C GLN A 414 0.03 -25.28 -3.58
N VAL A 415 -0.42 -25.31 -4.84
CA VAL A 415 -0.61 -26.52 -5.62
C VAL A 415 0.05 -26.37 -7.00
N GLY A 416 0.07 -27.44 -7.78
CA GLY A 416 0.58 -27.44 -9.16
C GLY A 416 -0.31 -28.23 -10.09
N GLY A 417 0.13 -28.41 -11.34
CA GLY A 417 -0.59 -29.12 -12.38
C GLY A 417 -1.60 -28.25 -13.13
N ASN A 418 -1.55 -26.91 -12.94
CA ASN A 418 -2.40 -25.95 -13.64
C ASN A 418 -1.56 -24.89 -14.35
N SER A 419 -2.11 -24.33 -15.44
CA SER A 419 -1.54 -23.16 -16.09
C SER A 419 -1.67 -21.93 -15.23
N HIS A 420 -0.79 -20.95 -15.43
CA HIS A 420 -0.84 -19.65 -14.72
C HIS A 420 -2.22 -18.99 -14.87
N CYS A 421 -2.80 -18.58 -13.73
CA CYS A 421 -4.16 -18.01 -13.64
C CYS A 421 -5.28 -18.96 -14.08
N SER A 422 -5.07 -20.25 -14.02
CA SER A 422 -6.11 -21.26 -14.26
C SER A 422 -6.43 -21.96 -12.93
N PHE A 423 -7.49 -21.52 -12.28
CA PHE A 423 -7.83 -21.97 -10.93
C PHE A 423 -8.04 -23.51 -10.86
N PRO A 424 -7.26 -24.25 -10.04
CA PRO A 424 -7.33 -25.70 -9.96
C PRO A 424 -8.46 -26.17 -9.03
N SER A 425 -9.71 -26.11 -9.52
CA SER A 425 -10.93 -26.39 -8.76
C SER A 425 -10.93 -27.74 -8.03
N SER A 426 -10.30 -28.78 -8.62
CA SER A 426 -10.20 -30.10 -7.99
C SER A 426 -9.30 -30.12 -6.74
N GLN A 427 -8.37 -29.17 -6.62
CA GLN A 427 -7.41 -29.12 -5.53
C GLN A 427 -7.72 -28.02 -4.49
N GLN A 428 -8.20 -26.85 -4.94
CA GLN A 428 -8.45 -25.69 -4.10
C GLN A 428 -9.93 -25.29 -4.00
N GLY A 429 -10.81 -25.89 -4.79
CA GLY A 429 -12.24 -25.50 -4.85
C GLY A 429 -12.97 -25.67 -3.53
N SER A 430 -12.74 -26.76 -2.79
CA SER A 430 -13.37 -26.96 -1.48
C SER A 430 -12.90 -25.94 -0.44
N GLU A 431 -11.63 -25.55 -0.47
CA GLU A 431 -11.04 -24.54 0.40
C GLU A 431 -11.60 -23.15 0.09
N LEU A 432 -11.66 -22.78 -1.20
CA LEU A 432 -12.26 -21.52 -1.65
C LEU A 432 -13.73 -21.42 -1.21
N ASN A 433 -14.50 -22.49 -1.43
CA ASN A 433 -15.90 -22.56 -1.02
C ASN A 433 -16.07 -22.45 0.50
N ALA A 434 -15.17 -23.02 1.29
CA ALA A 434 -15.17 -22.86 2.75
C ALA A 434 -14.96 -21.40 3.18
N PHE A 435 -13.98 -20.70 2.58
CA PHE A 435 -13.75 -19.28 2.88
C PHE A 435 -14.93 -18.40 2.45
N ILE A 436 -15.43 -18.54 1.23
CA ILE A 436 -16.59 -17.78 0.74
C ILE A 436 -17.83 -18.11 1.59
N GLY A 437 -18.08 -19.39 1.84
CA GLY A 437 -19.20 -19.84 2.65
C GLY A 437 -19.20 -19.27 4.05
N LYS A 438 -18.06 -19.34 4.74
CA LYS A 438 -17.93 -18.87 6.12
C LYS A 438 -17.98 -17.34 6.23
N PHE A 439 -17.26 -16.62 5.38
CA PHE A 439 -17.00 -15.19 5.59
C PHE A 439 -17.86 -14.26 4.73
N LEU A 440 -18.46 -14.73 3.65
CA LEU A 440 -19.37 -13.92 2.85
C LEU A 440 -20.82 -14.41 2.96
N LEU A 441 -21.05 -15.72 3.04
CA LEU A 441 -22.39 -16.30 3.16
C LEU A 441 -22.81 -16.56 4.62
N ASN A 442 -21.95 -16.27 5.60
CA ASN A 442 -22.20 -16.45 7.05
C ASN A 442 -22.58 -17.90 7.43
N ASN A 443 -22.02 -18.89 6.72
CA ASN A 443 -22.22 -20.30 7.02
C ASN A 443 -21.08 -20.83 7.91
N PRO A 444 -21.27 -21.01 9.22
CA PRO A 444 -20.22 -21.48 10.12
C PRO A 444 -19.76 -22.92 9.81
N ASN A 445 -20.59 -23.69 9.11
CA ASN A 445 -20.32 -25.07 8.74
C ASN A 445 -19.77 -25.24 7.32
N ALA A 446 -19.28 -24.16 6.69
CA ALA A 446 -18.78 -24.18 5.30
C ALA A 446 -17.50 -25.02 5.09
N GLY A 447 -16.81 -25.41 6.16
CA GLY A 447 -15.59 -26.22 6.11
C GLY A 447 -14.42 -25.62 6.87
N ASN A 448 -13.24 -26.27 6.75
CA ASN A 448 -12.02 -25.80 7.39
C ASN A 448 -11.43 -24.62 6.64
N THR A 449 -11.10 -23.56 7.37
CA THR A 449 -10.47 -22.33 6.87
C THR A 449 -9.11 -22.04 7.52
N ASN A 450 -8.65 -22.89 8.46
CA ASN A 450 -7.29 -22.84 8.98
C ASN A 450 -6.39 -23.74 8.13
N ILE A 451 -5.85 -23.18 7.03
CA ILE A 451 -5.13 -23.92 6.00
C ILE A 451 -3.74 -23.36 5.86
N PHE A 452 -2.72 -24.23 5.89
CA PHE A 452 -1.37 -23.90 5.49
C PHE A 452 -0.73 -25.14 4.88
N ARG A 453 -0.69 -25.20 3.53
CA ARG A 453 -0.17 -26.37 2.82
C ARG A 453 0.52 -26.00 1.51
N SER A 454 1.41 -26.88 1.09
CA SER A 454 1.99 -26.97 -0.25
C SER A 454 2.03 -28.41 -0.71
N THR A 455 1.84 -28.64 -2.01
CA THR A 455 2.02 -29.97 -2.63
C THR A 455 3.49 -30.31 -2.83
N GLN A 456 4.42 -29.34 -2.66
CA GLN A 456 5.85 -29.54 -2.67
C GLN A 456 6.44 -29.26 -1.30
N SER A 457 7.45 -30.06 -0.92
CA SER A 457 8.28 -29.77 0.24
C SER A 457 9.27 -28.65 -0.08
N HIS A 458 9.44 -27.71 0.84
CA HIS A 458 10.39 -26.61 0.70
C HIS A 458 11.50 -26.73 1.76
N SER A 459 12.77 -26.71 1.33
CA SER A 459 13.91 -26.61 2.21
C SER A 459 14.06 -25.16 2.76
N PHE A 460 13.03 -24.70 3.47
CA PHE A 460 12.95 -23.35 4.04
C PHE A 460 12.48 -23.43 5.50
N ASN A 461 13.30 -22.90 6.41
CA ASN A 461 12.97 -22.87 7.83
C ASN A 461 12.30 -21.54 8.19
N ILE A 462 10.97 -21.56 8.37
CA ILE A 462 10.14 -20.41 8.75
C ILE A 462 10.64 -19.79 10.06
N ASP A 463 11.00 -20.61 11.06
CA ASP A 463 11.37 -20.11 12.38
C ASP A 463 12.74 -19.42 12.38
N SER A 464 13.68 -19.87 11.54
CA SER A 464 14.98 -19.20 11.39
C SER A 464 14.84 -17.79 10.77
N TRP A 465 13.81 -17.60 9.93
CA TRP A 465 13.50 -16.29 9.31
C TRP A 465 12.58 -15.40 10.15
N SER A 466 12.06 -15.94 11.25
CA SER A 466 11.19 -15.22 12.21
C SER A 466 11.56 -15.55 13.66
N PRO A 467 12.81 -15.18 14.10
CA PRO A 467 13.37 -15.58 15.41
C PRO A 467 12.79 -14.77 16.58
N TRP A 468 11.63 -14.23 16.46
CA TRP A 468 10.92 -13.45 17.46
C TRP A 468 9.74 -14.22 18.05
N ALA A 469 9.40 -13.91 19.30
CA ALA A 469 8.28 -14.54 19.98
C ALA A 469 6.92 -14.03 19.45
N VAL A 470 5.94 -14.92 19.39
CA VAL A 470 4.55 -14.57 19.08
C VAL A 470 3.82 -14.24 20.38
N PRO A 471 3.38 -12.99 20.61
CA PRO A 471 2.62 -12.64 21.79
C PRO A 471 1.21 -13.20 21.73
N ASN A 472 0.56 -13.32 22.85
CA ASN A 472 -0.89 -13.55 22.91
C ASN A 472 -1.61 -12.19 23.00
N LEU A 473 -2.27 -11.82 21.90
CA LEU A 473 -3.08 -10.60 21.77
C LEU A 473 -4.59 -10.92 21.68
N ALA A 474 -5.00 -12.21 21.88
CA ALA A 474 -6.38 -12.69 21.73
C ALA A 474 -7.36 -12.12 22.79
#